data_3e3d82c0a24c7c065bd2635d497adf8b
#
_entry.id   3e3d82c0a24c7c065bd2635d497adf8b
#
_cell.length_a   1.000
_cell.length_b   1.000
_cell.length_c   1.000
_cell.angle_alpha   90.00
_cell.angle_beta   90.00
_cell.angle_gamma   90.00
#
_symmetry.space_group_name_H-M   'P 1'
#
loop_
_entity.id
_entity.type
_entity.pdbx_description
1 polymer ?
#
loop_
_entity_poly.entity_id
_entity_poly.type
_entity_poly.pdbx_seq_one_letter_code
_entity_poly.pdbx_strand_id
1 'polypeptide(L)'
;MRAPARQQTNESGFTLIETLVALALMGLVLSALANLTAQWLPNWNRGLDRIQRSEQIGIALQRVVDDLAAAQSVPVSRGDKPPPLFVGLEQSVTFVRTALGPNAGPGLDVVHLGETTDQGGLATVRSRMSFHPLPPEASLSDHLHFGEPVVLLRAPYRLSFAYAGDDHAWKSNWLDSDKLPAKIRLTVRDASSGRVLTISTVASIHVQSSAQGDCKQGDATCDGNGAAQTGAQGNGQQASPAGSQTAGSAGTGQGSSP
;
A
#
# COMPACT_ATOMS: atom_id res chain seq x y z
N MET A 1 -92.55 -12.34 15.07
CA MET A 1 -91.22 -12.91 15.28
C MET A 1 -90.77 -13.64 14.01
N ARG A 2 -89.79 -13.01 13.28
CA ARG A 2 -89.27 -13.54 11.97
C ARG A 2 -87.94 -14.29 12.24
N ALA A 3 -87.88 -15.57 11.95
CA ALA A 3 -86.68 -16.41 12.11
C ALA A 3 -85.64 -15.97 11.06
N PRO A 4 -84.35 -15.93 11.39
CA PRO A 4 -83.31 -15.60 10.43
C PRO A 4 -83.07 -16.78 9.48
N ALA A 5 -83.02 -16.51 8.19
CA ALA A 5 -82.67 -17.46 7.14
C ALA A 5 -81.18 -17.87 7.29
N ARG A 6 -80.98 -19.18 7.49
CA ARG A 6 -79.65 -19.80 7.50
C ARG A 6 -79.09 -19.78 6.09
N GLN A 7 -78.07 -18.99 5.84
CA GLN A 7 -77.30 -19.07 4.62
C GLN A 7 -76.50 -20.38 4.65
N GLN A 8 -76.88 -21.31 3.78
CA GLN A 8 -76.11 -22.48 3.50
C GLN A 8 -74.88 -22.08 2.66
N THR A 9 -73.73 -22.09 3.30
CA THR A 9 -72.46 -21.99 2.59
C THR A 9 -72.26 -23.30 1.84
N ASN A 10 -72.26 -23.19 0.50
CA ASN A 10 -71.98 -24.32 -0.40
C ASN A 10 -70.46 -24.64 -0.22
N GLU A 11 -70.17 -25.63 0.61
CA GLU A 11 -68.82 -26.19 0.69
C GLU A 11 -68.65 -27.18 -0.45
N SER A 12 -68.24 -26.69 -1.60
CA SER A 12 -67.82 -27.54 -2.74
C SER A 12 -66.40 -28.08 -2.43
N GLY A 13 -66.32 -29.31 -2.05
CA GLY A 13 -65.08 -30.04 -1.87
C GLY A 13 -64.32 -30.19 -3.21
N PHE A 14 -63.01 -30.17 -3.17
CA PHE A 14 -62.14 -30.40 -4.36
C PHE A 14 -62.38 -31.77 -4.97
N THR A 15 -62.46 -31.82 -6.25
CA THR A 15 -62.56 -33.11 -6.99
C THR A 15 -61.17 -33.75 -7.05
N LEU A 16 -61.15 -35.09 -7.07
CA LEU A 16 -59.93 -35.88 -7.16
C LEU A 16 -59.13 -35.53 -8.43
N ILE A 17 -59.80 -35.22 -9.52
CA ILE A 17 -59.17 -34.80 -10.77
C ILE A 17 -58.49 -33.43 -10.66
N GLU A 18 -59.09 -32.50 -9.93
CA GLU A 18 -58.57 -31.16 -9.72
C GLU A 18 -57.26 -31.19 -8.90
N THR A 19 -57.20 -32.06 -7.85
CA THR A 19 -55.97 -32.24 -7.08
C THR A 19 -54.86 -32.89 -7.92
N LEU A 20 -55.19 -33.86 -8.81
CA LEU A 20 -54.20 -34.47 -9.68
C LEU A 20 -53.66 -33.45 -10.70
N VAL A 21 -54.53 -32.67 -11.32
CA VAL A 21 -54.12 -31.60 -12.27
C VAL A 21 -53.27 -30.55 -11.55
N ALA A 22 -53.65 -30.13 -10.36
CA ALA A 22 -52.85 -29.16 -9.57
C ALA A 22 -51.45 -29.69 -9.26
N LEU A 23 -51.32 -30.97 -8.83
CA LEU A 23 -50.04 -31.59 -8.58
C LEU A 23 -49.19 -31.74 -9.85
N ALA A 24 -49.80 -32.10 -10.98
CA ALA A 24 -49.10 -32.16 -12.25
C ALA A 24 -48.55 -30.81 -12.70
N LEU A 25 -49.36 -29.75 -12.59
CA LEU A 25 -48.95 -28.37 -12.91
C LEU A 25 -47.84 -27.90 -11.98
N MET A 26 -47.97 -28.19 -10.67
CA MET A 26 -46.92 -27.84 -9.67
C MET A 26 -45.61 -28.55 -10.00
N GLY A 27 -45.65 -29.83 -10.36
CA GLY A 27 -44.48 -30.60 -10.80
C GLY A 27 -43.81 -29.99 -12.02
N LEU A 28 -44.62 -29.55 -13.00
CA LEU A 28 -44.12 -28.89 -14.22
C LEU A 28 -43.43 -27.54 -13.89
N VAL A 29 -44.04 -26.73 -13.06
CA VAL A 29 -43.46 -25.45 -12.60
C VAL A 29 -42.17 -25.66 -11.85
N LEU A 30 -42.12 -26.61 -10.93
CA LEU A 30 -40.90 -26.93 -10.17
C LEU A 30 -39.79 -27.46 -11.07
N SER A 31 -40.12 -28.29 -12.07
CA SER A 31 -39.16 -28.77 -13.04
C SER A 31 -38.59 -27.63 -13.91
N ALA A 32 -39.42 -26.69 -14.34
CA ALA A 32 -38.98 -25.53 -15.09
C ALA A 32 -38.08 -24.63 -14.26
N LEU A 33 -38.41 -24.35 -12.97
CA LEU A 33 -37.60 -23.60 -12.06
C LEU A 33 -36.25 -24.29 -11.77
N ALA A 34 -36.24 -25.61 -11.58
CA ALA A 34 -35.02 -26.37 -11.37
C ALA A 34 -34.06 -26.25 -12.56
N ASN A 35 -34.60 -26.34 -13.79
CA ASN A 35 -33.80 -26.16 -15.01
C ASN A 35 -33.21 -24.75 -15.15
N LEU A 36 -34.00 -23.72 -14.89
CA LEU A 36 -33.51 -22.33 -14.90
C LEU A 36 -32.42 -22.13 -13.88
N THR A 37 -32.62 -22.62 -12.66
CA THR A 37 -31.63 -22.50 -11.58
C THR A 37 -30.34 -23.23 -11.92
N ALA A 38 -30.43 -24.43 -12.49
CA ALA A 38 -29.25 -25.21 -12.88
C ALA A 38 -28.41 -24.52 -13.96
N GLN A 39 -29.00 -23.70 -14.82
CA GLN A 39 -28.29 -22.94 -15.86
C GLN A 39 -27.69 -21.63 -15.29
N TRP A 40 -28.36 -21.01 -14.34
CA TRP A 40 -27.94 -19.71 -13.78
C TRP A 40 -26.81 -19.82 -12.75
N LEU A 41 -26.87 -20.82 -11.88
CA LEU A 41 -25.92 -21.00 -10.79
C LEU A 41 -24.46 -21.12 -11.25
N PRO A 42 -24.11 -21.91 -12.27
CA PRO A 42 -22.73 -21.99 -12.75
C PRO A 42 -22.20 -20.67 -13.32
N ASN A 43 -23.06 -19.89 -13.99
CA ASN A 43 -22.67 -18.60 -14.56
C ASN A 43 -22.45 -17.55 -13.46
N TRP A 44 -23.26 -17.56 -12.43
CA TRP A 44 -23.11 -16.71 -11.26
C TRP A 44 -21.80 -17.00 -10.51
N ASN A 45 -21.49 -18.27 -10.26
CA ASN A 45 -20.27 -18.68 -9.59
C ASN A 45 -19.01 -18.27 -10.39
N ARG A 46 -19.02 -18.45 -11.72
CA ARG A 46 -17.90 -17.99 -12.57
C ARG A 46 -17.73 -16.46 -12.52
N GLY A 47 -18.80 -15.71 -12.38
CA GLY A 47 -18.78 -14.27 -12.21
C GLY A 47 -18.14 -13.86 -10.90
N LEU A 48 -18.54 -14.48 -9.80
CA LEU A 48 -17.97 -14.26 -8.47
C LEU A 48 -16.48 -14.61 -8.40
N ASP A 49 -16.08 -15.77 -8.95
CA ASP A 49 -14.67 -16.18 -8.99
C ASP A 49 -13.80 -15.16 -9.74
N ARG A 50 -14.32 -14.56 -10.81
CA ARG A 50 -13.60 -13.54 -11.57
C ARG A 50 -13.43 -12.25 -10.76
N ILE A 51 -14.47 -11.80 -10.07
CA ILE A 51 -14.43 -10.62 -9.20
C ILE A 51 -13.44 -10.86 -8.07
N GLN A 52 -13.53 -11.97 -7.37
CA GLN A 52 -12.65 -12.30 -6.27
C GLN A 52 -11.17 -12.34 -6.68
N ARG A 53 -10.86 -12.91 -7.85
CA ARG A 53 -9.49 -12.90 -8.39
C ARG A 53 -9.01 -11.49 -8.70
N SER A 54 -9.84 -10.63 -9.27
CA SER A 54 -9.45 -9.25 -9.58
C SER A 54 -9.21 -8.43 -8.32
N GLU A 55 -9.99 -8.65 -7.26
CA GLU A 55 -9.79 -8.04 -5.95
C GLU A 55 -8.46 -8.47 -5.30
N GLN A 56 -8.15 -9.76 -5.33
CA GLN A 56 -6.87 -10.27 -4.81
C GLN A 56 -5.67 -9.65 -5.51
N ILE A 57 -5.72 -9.54 -6.84
CA ILE A 57 -4.67 -8.86 -7.62
C ILE A 57 -4.59 -7.37 -7.23
N GLY A 58 -5.74 -6.71 -7.10
CA GLY A 58 -5.81 -5.30 -6.70
C GLY A 58 -5.17 -5.04 -5.34
N ILE A 59 -5.48 -5.86 -4.34
CA ILE A 59 -4.89 -5.78 -3.00
C ILE A 59 -3.37 -6.02 -3.03
N ALA A 60 -2.91 -7.03 -3.79
CA ALA A 60 -1.49 -7.32 -3.94
C ALA A 60 -0.74 -6.15 -4.59
N LEU A 61 -1.28 -5.58 -5.68
CA LEU A 61 -0.70 -4.41 -6.34
C LEU A 61 -0.67 -3.18 -5.44
N GLN A 62 -1.76 -2.90 -4.73
CA GLN A 62 -1.81 -1.77 -3.80
C GLN A 62 -0.73 -1.90 -2.73
N ARG A 63 -0.56 -3.09 -2.16
CA ARG A 63 0.50 -3.35 -1.18
C ARG A 63 1.89 -3.08 -1.72
N VAL A 64 2.16 -3.49 -2.96
CA VAL A 64 3.45 -3.24 -3.63
C VAL A 64 3.63 -1.74 -3.91
N VAL A 65 2.58 -1.05 -4.36
CA VAL A 65 2.61 0.41 -4.58
C VAL A 65 2.92 1.16 -3.29
N ASP A 66 2.27 0.79 -2.19
CA ASP A 66 2.49 1.41 -0.87
C ASP A 66 3.93 1.18 -0.38
N ASP A 67 4.48 -0.03 -0.57
CA ASP A 67 5.86 -0.35 -0.24
C ASP A 67 6.85 0.50 -1.08
N LEU A 68 6.62 0.62 -2.39
CA LEU A 68 7.46 1.39 -3.29
C LEU A 68 7.35 2.91 -3.07
N ALA A 69 6.16 3.40 -2.78
CA ALA A 69 5.94 4.83 -2.47
C ALA A 69 6.66 5.26 -1.18
N ALA A 70 6.86 4.32 -0.25
CA ALA A 70 7.61 4.55 0.98
C ALA A 70 9.13 4.37 0.83
N ALA A 71 9.63 4.11 -0.40
CA ALA A 71 11.05 3.93 -0.65
C ALA A 71 11.87 5.17 -0.30
N GLN A 72 13.05 4.92 0.26
CA GLN A 72 13.97 5.96 0.73
C GLN A 72 15.32 5.84 0.04
N SER A 73 15.91 6.99 -0.29
CA SER A 73 17.27 7.05 -0.82
C SER A 73 18.27 6.93 0.34
N VAL A 74 18.61 5.70 0.68
CA VAL A 74 19.55 5.41 1.77
C VAL A 74 20.79 4.76 1.21
N PRO A 75 21.99 5.32 1.49
CA PRO A 75 23.24 4.76 0.98
C PRO A 75 23.52 3.38 1.59
N VAL A 76 24.05 2.47 0.77
CA VAL A 76 24.39 1.10 1.19
C VAL A 76 25.46 1.07 2.26
N SER A 77 26.48 1.94 2.14
CA SER A 77 27.66 1.97 3.01
C SER A 77 28.03 3.41 3.37
N ARG A 78 28.98 3.57 4.29
CA ARG A 78 29.58 4.86 4.62
C ARG A 78 30.73 5.15 3.65
N GLY A 79 30.64 6.23 2.88
CA GLY A 79 31.66 6.69 1.94
C GLY A 79 31.33 8.04 1.37
N ASP A 80 32.20 8.61 0.52
CA ASP A 80 32.02 9.97 0.00
C ASP A 80 30.78 10.19 -0.87
N LYS A 81 30.30 9.16 -1.59
CA LYS A 81 29.01 9.19 -2.33
C LYS A 81 28.56 7.75 -2.66
N PRO A 82 28.21 6.93 -1.67
CA PRO A 82 27.74 5.59 -1.98
C PRO A 82 26.36 5.65 -2.63
N PRO A 83 26.10 4.79 -3.63
CA PRO A 83 24.80 4.72 -4.26
C PRO A 83 23.70 4.30 -3.26
N PRO A 84 22.45 4.70 -3.47
CA PRO A 84 21.34 4.23 -2.66
C PRO A 84 21.13 2.72 -2.86
N LEU A 85 20.67 2.04 -1.80
CA LEU A 85 20.28 0.65 -1.92
C LEU A 85 18.98 0.53 -2.72
N PHE A 86 19.14 0.38 -4.01
CA PHE A 86 18.06 0.09 -4.94
C PHE A 86 18.57 -0.81 -6.08
N VAL A 87 18.01 -2.01 -6.17
CA VAL A 87 18.32 -2.96 -7.23
C VAL A 87 17.01 -3.35 -7.90
N GLY A 88 16.80 -2.91 -9.13
CA GLY A 88 15.61 -3.18 -9.91
C GLY A 88 15.88 -4.10 -11.10
N LEU A 89 15.16 -5.21 -11.17
CA LEU A 89 15.13 -6.13 -12.30
C LEU A 89 13.68 -6.29 -12.79
N GLU A 90 13.48 -6.89 -13.95
CA GLU A 90 12.14 -7.08 -14.51
C GLU A 90 11.20 -7.90 -13.60
N GLN A 91 11.74 -8.83 -12.82
CA GLN A 91 10.94 -9.75 -11.98
C GLN A 91 11.23 -9.62 -10.48
N SER A 92 12.11 -8.70 -10.11
CA SER A 92 12.42 -8.46 -8.70
C SER A 92 12.85 -7.02 -8.47
N VAL A 93 12.63 -6.55 -7.25
CA VAL A 93 13.12 -5.25 -6.81
C VAL A 93 13.49 -5.31 -5.34
N THR A 94 14.65 -4.74 -4.99
CA THR A 94 15.15 -4.62 -3.63
C THR A 94 15.40 -3.14 -3.33
N PHE A 95 14.87 -2.66 -2.22
CA PHE A 95 14.98 -1.25 -1.84
C PHE A 95 14.83 -1.06 -0.34
N VAL A 96 15.26 0.11 0.15
CA VAL A 96 15.05 0.53 1.54
C VAL A 96 13.79 1.36 1.62
N ARG A 97 13.02 1.16 2.68
CA ARG A 97 11.85 1.97 3.00
C ARG A 97 11.77 2.29 4.50
N THR A 98 10.96 3.25 4.86
CA THR A 98 10.60 3.46 6.26
C THR A 98 9.84 2.23 6.79
N ALA A 99 10.26 1.73 7.94
CA ALA A 99 9.58 0.62 8.60
C ALA A 99 8.17 1.05 9.03
N LEU A 100 7.15 0.40 8.45
CA LEU A 100 5.73 0.67 8.70
C LEU A 100 5.01 -0.63 9.06
N GLY A 101 4.18 -0.58 10.09
CA GLY A 101 3.30 -1.68 10.44
C GLY A 101 3.36 -2.06 11.94
N PRO A 102 2.41 -2.86 12.41
CA PRO A 102 2.22 -3.14 13.83
C PRO A 102 3.36 -3.92 14.48
N ASN A 103 4.21 -4.59 13.71
CA ASN A 103 5.39 -5.33 14.19
C ASN A 103 6.70 -4.80 13.58
N ALA A 104 6.67 -3.59 13.02
CA ALA A 104 7.87 -2.94 12.54
C ALA A 104 8.52 -2.21 13.72
N GLY A 105 9.80 -2.49 14.01
CA GLY A 105 10.59 -1.65 14.89
C GLY A 105 10.75 -0.24 14.30
N PRO A 106 11.11 0.76 15.09
CA PRO A 106 11.44 2.08 14.57
C PRO A 106 12.68 1.97 13.68
N GLY A 107 12.64 2.54 12.49
CA GLY A 107 13.78 2.55 11.58
C GLY A 107 13.46 2.32 10.12
N LEU A 108 14.40 1.69 9.45
CA LEU A 108 14.34 1.39 8.02
C LEU A 108 14.32 -0.13 7.82
N ASP A 109 13.56 -0.57 6.84
CA ASP A 109 13.52 -1.95 6.38
C ASP A 109 14.07 -2.05 4.96
N VAL A 110 14.83 -3.11 4.68
CA VAL A 110 15.07 -3.57 3.31
C VAL A 110 13.92 -4.46 2.92
N VAL A 111 13.30 -4.15 1.80
CA VAL A 111 12.23 -4.96 1.20
C VAL A 111 12.75 -5.56 -0.09
N HIS A 112 12.55 -6.86 -0.24
CA HIS A 112 12.75 -7.60 -1.48
C HIS A 112 11.40 -8.12 -1.97
N LEU A 113 11.04 -7.73 -3.18
CA LEU A 113 9.93 -8.28 -3.95
C LEU A 113 10.53 -9.12 -5.05
N GLY A 114 10.18 -10.37 -5.13
CA GLY A 114 10.77 -11.27 -6.12
C GLY A 114 9.91 -12.50 -6.35
N GLU A 115 10.37 -13.38 -7.23
CA GLU A 115 9.68 -14.63 -7.54
C GLU A 115 10.31 -15.79 -6.79
N THR A 116 9.47 -16.70 -6.35
CA THR A 116 9.87 -18.00 -5.79
C THR A 116 8.97 -19.09 -6.34
N THR A 117 9.46 -20.32 -6.27
CA THR A 117 8.64 -21.50 -6.61
C THR A 117 8.50 -22.35 -5.36
N ASP A 118 7.26 -22.57 -4.95
CA ASP A 118 6.89 -23.44 -3.84
C ASP A 118 6.02 -24.63 -4.33
N GLN A 119 5.47 -25.41 -3.40
CA GLN A 119 4.58 -26.54 -3.72
C GLN A 119 3.32 -26.10 -4.49
N GLY A 120 2.91 -24.85 -4.40
CA GLY A 120 1.79 -24.25 -5.14
C GLY A 120 2.18 -23.64 -6.49
N GLY A 121 3.44 -23.79 -6.94
CA GLY A 121 3.97 -23.25 -8.18
C GLY A 121 4.65 -21.90 -8.02
N LEU A 122 4.70 -21.14 -9.11
CA LEU A 122 5.30 -19.81 -9.13
C LEU A 122 4.52 -18.84 -8.25
N ALA A 123 5.23 -18.11 -7.40
CA ALA A 123 4.64 -17.08 -6.53
C ALA A 123 5.52 -15.82 -6.51
N THR A 124 4.88 -14.65 -6.54
CA THR A 124 5.54 -13.39 -6.20
C THR A 124 5.48 -13.21 -4.70
N VAL A 125 6.63 -13.03 -4.09
CA VAL A 125 6.78 -12.92 -2.65
C VAL A 125 7.36 -11.58 -2.23
N ARG A 126 7.06 -11.20 -1.02
CA ARG A 126 7.63 -10.07 -0.32
C ARG A 126 8.39 -10.55 0.90
N SER A 127 9.67 -10.25 0.95
CA SER A 127 10.53 -10.50 2.11
C SER A 127 11.03 -9.18 2.67
N ARG A 128 11.29 -9.12 3.97
CA ARG A 128 11.82 -7.93 4.63
C ARG A 128 12.87 -8.29 5.65
N MET A 129 13.77 -7.34 5.90
CA MET A 129 14.72 -7.35 7.01
C MET A 129 14.96 -5.93 7.49
N SER A 130 15.42 -5.76 8.72
CA SER A 130 15.83 -4.45 9.23
C SER A 130 17.10 -3.99 8.50
N PHE A 131 17.11 -2.72 8.07
CA PHE A 131 18.26 -2.14 7.41
C PHE A 131 19.38 -1.82 8.41
N HIS A 132 20.58 -2.25 8.10
CA HIS A 132 21.81 -1.88 8.80
C HIS A 132 22.84 -1.42 7.76
N PRO A 133 23.50 -0.26 7.98
CA PRO A 133 24.55 0.17 7.07
C PRO A 133 25.67 -0.86 7.00
N LEU A 134 26.09 -1.18 5.79
CA LEU A 134 27.17 -2.15 5.57
C LEU A 134 28.56 -1.54 5.80
N PRO A 135 29.54 -2.34 6.25
CA PRO A 135 30.94 -1.94 6.18
C PRO A 135 31.36 -1.65 4.72
N PRO A 136 32.35 -0.76 4.48
CA PRO A 136 32.73 -0.33 3.13
C PRO A 136 33.13 -1.45 2.16
N GLU A 137 33.63 -2.56 2.67
CA GLU A 137 34.11 -3.71 1.87
C GLU A 137 33.16 -4.90 1.86
N ALA A 138 31.98 -4.78 2.47
CA ALA A 138 31.04 -5.89 2.60
C ALA A 138 30.22 -6.08 1.32
N SER A 139 30.12 -7.33 0.88
CA SER A 139 29.21 -7.70 -0.19
C SER A 139 27.76 -7.60 0.25
N LEU A 140 26.91 -6.96 -0.55
CA LEU A 140 25.50 -6.82 -0.27
C LEU A 140 24.81 -8.19 -0.09
N SER A 141 25.15 -9.16 -0.94
CA SER A 141 24.56 -10.51 -0.93
C SER A 141 24.77 -11.25 0.39
N ASP A 142 25.91 -11.06 1.03
CA ASP A 142 26.28 -11.82 2.23
C ASP A 142 25.59 -11.32 3.50
N HIS A 143 25.01 -10.13 3.44
CA HIS A 143 24.37 -9.46 4.57
C HIS A 143 22.85 -9.37 4.44
N LEU A 144 22.28 -9.77 3.30
CA LEU A 144 20.84 -9.76 3.09
C LEU A 144 20.21 -11.08 3.60
N HIS A 145 19.90 -11.12 4.89
CA HIS A 145 19.16 -12.23 5.49
C HIS A 145 17.70 -11.85 5.67
N PHE A 146 16.92 -12.13 4.64
CA PHE A 146 15.47 -11.84 4.68
C PHE A 146 14.73 -12.80 5.59
N GLY A 147 13.74 -12.28 6.32
CA GLY A 147 12.78 -13.08 7.07
C GLY A 147 11.85 -13.89 6.17
N GLU A 148 10.89 -14.58 6.77
CA GLU A 148 9.94 -15.42 6.04
C GLU A 148 9.20 -14.61 4.94
N PRO A 149 9.15 -15.16 3.71
CA PRO A 149 8.49 -14.50 2.60
C PRO A 149 6.96 -14.54 2.76
N VAL A 150 6.32 -13.41 2.50
CA VAL A 150 4.86 -13.30 2.40
C VAL A 150 4.45 -13.39 0.95
N VAL A 151 3.60 -14.34 0.60
CA VAL A 151 3.07 -14.48 -0.76
C VAL A 151 2.09 -13.36 -1.06
N LEU A 152 2.35 -12.64 -2.13
CA LEU A 152 1.48 -11.56 -2.64
C LEU A 152 0.60 -12.04 -3.79
N LEU A 153 1.18 -12.81 -4.73
CA LEU A 153 0.51 -13.25 -5.94
C LEU A 153 0.98 -14.66 -6.29
N ARG A 154 0.06 -15.52 -6.74
CA ARG A 154 0.36 -16.89 -7.17
C ARG A 154 0.05 -17.10 -8.65
N ALA A 155 0.62 -18.14 -9.22
CA ALA A 155 0.22 -18.61 -10.54
C ALA A 155 -1.32 -18.71 -10.68
N PRO A 156 -1.88 -18.36 -11.84
CA PRO A 156 -1.21 -18.10 -13.12
C PRO A 156 -0.65 -16.67 -13.28
N TYR A 157 -0.60 -15.87 -12.23
CA TYR A 157 -0.19 -14.48 -12.32
C TYR A 157 1.28 -14.31 -11.98
N ARG A 158 1.92 -13.38 -12.69
CA ARG A 158 3.30 -12.97 -12.52
C ARG A 158 3.37 -11.45 -12.52
N LEU A 159 4.16 -10.86 -11.64
CA LEU A 159 4.39 -9.43 -11.59
C LEU A 159 5.69 -9.09 -12.33
N SER A 160 5.65 -8.06 -13.17
CA SER A 160 6.84 -7.50 -13.79
C SER A 160 6.96 -6.00 -13.52
N PHE A 161 8.21 -5.53 -13.41
CA PHE A 161 8.58 -4.17 -13.10
C PHE A 161 9.23 -3.50 -14.31
N ALA A 162 8.98 -2.21 -14.47
CA ALA A 162 9.73 -1.34 -15.37
C ALA A 162 9.94 0.01 -14.68
N TYR A 163 11.09 0.61 -14.92
CA TYR A 163 11.60 1.74 -14.18
C TYR A 163 11.74 2.95 -15.08
N ALA A 164 11.43 4.14 -14.59
CA ALA A 164 11.66 5.39 -15.30
C ALA A 164 12.27 6.42 -14.35
N GLY A 165 13.31 7.09 -14.81
CA GLY A 165 13.92 8.23 -14.14
C GLY A 165 13.32 9.56 -14.57
N ASP A 166 14.10 10.62 -14.43
CA ASP A 166 13.75 11.99 -14.84
C ASP A 166 13.56 12.11 -16.36
N ASP A 167 14.21 11.21 -17.13
CA ASP A 167 14.10 11.09 -18.60
C ASP A 167 12.76 10.51 -19.07
N HIS A 168 11.93 10.02 -18.16
CA HIS A 168 10.66 9.34 -18.42
C HIS A 168 10.75 8.12 -19.36
N ALA A 169 11.95 7.67 -19.70
CA ALA A 169 12.17 6.48 -20.52
C ALA A 169 12.02 5.22 -19.67
N TRP A 170 11.18 4.28 -20.12
CA TRP A 170 10.96 3.02 -19.41
C TRP A 170 12.07 2.02 -19.71
N LYS A 171 12.71 1.52 -18.66
CA LYS A 171 13.79 0.52 -18.68
C LYS A 171 13.34 -0.73 -17.94
N SER A 172 13.79 -1.90 -18.36
CA SER A 172 13.48 -3.18 -17.70
C SER A 172 14.32 -3.44 -16.44
N ASN A 173 15.38 -2.68 -16.24
CA ASN A 173 16.24 -2.77 -15.08
C ASN A 173 16.65 -1.39 -14.57
N TRP A 174 17.06 -1.35 -13.30
CA TRP A 174 17.59 -0.16 -12.64
C TRP A 174 18.69 -0.61 -11.69
N LEU A 175 19.93 -0.59 -12.18
CA LEU A 175 21.11 -1.08 -11.50
C LEU A 175 22.15 0.04 -11.41
N ASP A 176 22.97 0.00 -10.37
CA ASP A 176 24.15 0.85 -10.19
C ASP A 176 23.90 2.35 -10.48
N SER A 177 22.71 2.82 -10.07
CA SER A 177 22.32 4.21 -10.28
C SER A 177 22.51 5.01 -9.00
N ASP A 178 23.02 6.24 -9.15
CA ASP A 178 23.18 7.19 -8.02
C ASP A 178 21.84 7.74 -7.50
N LYS A 179 20.75 7.48 -8.22
CA LYS A 179 19.41 7.95 -7.89
C LYS A 179 18.39 6.81 -7.95
N LEU A 180 17.33 6.93 -7.15
CA LEU A 180 16.16 6.08 -7.29
C LEU A 180 15.40 6.40 -8.59
N PRO A 181 14.66 5.44 -9.15
CA PRO A 181 13.73 5.74 -10.23
C PRO A 181 12.60 6.65 -9.73
N ALA A 182 12.17 7.61 -10.56
CA ALA A 182 11.05 8.49 -10.23
C ALA A 182 9.71 7.75 -10.26
N LYS A 183 9.60 6.76 -11.16
CA LYS A 183 8.38 5.96 -11.37
C LYS A 183 8.72 4.49 -11.61
N ILE A 184 7.89 3.62 -11.08
CA ILE A 184 7.96 2.17 -11.29
C ILE A 184 6.61 1.70 -11.81
N ARG A 185 6.59 1.11 -12.99
CA ARG A 185 5.41 0.47 -13.57
C ARG A 185 5.35 -0.98 -13.12
N LEU A 186 4.22 -1.36 -12.57
CA LEU A 186 3.88 -2.73 -12.22
C LEU A 186 2.91 -3.26 -13.28
N THR A 187 3.21 -4.42 -13.82
CA THR A 187 2.36 -5.05 -14.84
C THR A 187 2.13 -6.51 -14.46
N VAL A 188 0.86 -6.92 -14.41
CA VAL A 188 0.49 -8.32 -14.17
C VAL A 188 0.51 -9.05 -15.51
N ARG A 189 1.21 -10.17 -15.55
CA ARG A 189 1.32 -11.05 -16.70
C ARG A 189 0.77 -12.43 -16.37
N ASP A 190 0.35 -13.15 -17.37
CA ASP A 190 0.09 -14.56 -17.25
C ASP A 190 1.42 -15.34 -17.23
N ALA A 191 1.63 -16.16 -16.21
CA ALA A 191 2.92 -16.83 -15.98
C ALA A 191 3.24 -17.88 -17.05
N SER A 192 2.24 -18.47 -17.70
CA SER A 192 2.41 -19.52 -18.69
C SER A 192 2.69 -18.95 -20.09
N SER A 193 2.00 -17.89 -20.46
CA SER A 193 2.08 -17.29 -21.81
C SER A 193 2.89 -16.02 -21.88
N GLY A 194 3.25 -15.42 -20.72
CA GLY A 194 3.91 -14.12 -20.64
C GLY A 194 3.03 -12.94 -21.09
N ARG A 195 1.77 -13.19 -21.48
CA ARG A 195 0.86 -12.14 -21.95
C ARG A 195 0.55 -11.15 -20.84
N VAL A 196 0.59 -9.87 -21.18
CA VAL A 196 0.17 -8.79 -20.29
C VAL A 196 -1.33 -8.90 -20.07
N LEU A 197 -1.74 -9.00 -18.81
CA LEU A 197 -3.14 -8.82 -18.45
C LEU A 197 -3.44 -7.31 -18.42
N THR A 198 -4.71 -6.95 -18.56
CA THR A 198 -5.14 -5.53 -18.61
C THR A 198 -4.93 -4.78 -17.29
N ILE A 199 -4.16 -5.34 -16.36
CA ILE A 199 -3.94 -4.78 -15.03
C ILE A 199 -2.50 -4.30 -14.96
N SER A 200 -2.33 -2.98 -14.95
CA SER A 200 -1.05 -2.34 -14.67
C SER A 200 -1.27 -1.08 -13.83
N THR A 201 -0.30 -0.75 -13.00
CA THR A 201 -0.30 0.47 -12.19
C THR A 201 1.09 1.07 -12.16
N VAL A 202 1.20 2.32 -11.71
CA VAL A 202 2.47 3.03 -11.58
C VAL A 202 2.60 3.53 -10.15
N ALA A 203 3.68 3.15 -9.50
CA ALA A 203 4.11 3.72 -8.24
C ALA A 203 5.04 4.91 -8.52
N SER A 204 4.76 6.05 -7.89
CA SER A 204 5.68 7.19 -7.87
C SER A 204 6.50 7.14 -6.60
N ILE A 205 7.81 7.20 -6.73
CA ILE A 205 8.72 7.28 -5.60
C ILE A 205 8.90 8.77 -5.27
N HIS A 206 8.47 9.16 -4.08
CA HIS A 206 8.67 10.50 -3.56
C HIS A 206 10.08 10.57 -2.94
N VAL A 207 11.10 10.68 -3.78
CA VAL A 207 12.45 10.94 -3.28
C VAL A 207 12.43 12.33 -2.69
N GLN A 208 12.39 12.43 -1.37
CA GLN A 208 12.95 13.60 -0.72
C GLN A 208 14.44 13.55 -1.05
N SER A 209 14.85 14.24 -2.11
CA SER A 209 16.23 14.67 -2.18
C SER A 209 16.44 15.44 -0.88
N SER A 210 17.17 14.83 0.06
CA SER A 210 17.84 15.64 1.04
C SER A 210 18.63 16.62 0.19
N ALA A 211 18.12 17.83 0.09
CA ALA A 211 18.88 18.97 -0.37
C ALA A 211 19.95 19.17 0.71
N GLN A 212 20.96 18.32 0.64
CA GLN A 212 22.29 18.65 1.05
C GLN A 212 22.72 19.62 -0.05
N GLY A 213 22.11 20.81 0.01
CA GLY A 213 22.54 21.94 -0.78
C GLY A 213 24.03 22.01 -0.55
N ASP A 214 24.78 22.14 -1.64
CA ASP A 214 26.14 22.63 -1.62
C ASP A 214 26.14 23.99 -0.89
N CYS A 215 26.11 23.93 0.44
CA CYS A 215 26.36 25.08 1.26
C CYS A 215 27.82 25.42 1.06
N LYS A 216 28.12 26.22 0.06
CA LYS A 216 29.42 26.84 -0.08
C LYS A 216 29.63 27.66 1.18
N GLN A 217 30.73 27.39 1.84
CA GLN A 217 31.21 28.11 3.01
C GLN A 217 31.13 29.62 2.72
N GLY A 218 30.17 30.34 3.36
CA GLY A 218 29.93 31.76 3.17
C GLY A 218 28.51 32.18 2.78
N ASP A 219 27.56 31.24 2.61
CA ASP A 219 26.17 31.56 2.33
C ASP A 219 25.39 31.69 3.66
N ALA A 220 24.94 32.89 3.98
CA ALA A 220 24.24 33.23 5.21
C ALA A 220 22.90 32.47 5.43
N THR A 221 22.48 31.65 4.46
CA THR A 221 21.25 30.83 4.52
C THR A 221 21.50 29.43 5.07
N CYS A 222 22.75 29.05 5.34
CA CYS A 222 23.12 27.71 5.81
C CYS A 222 23.43 27.63 7.32
N ASP A 223 23.39 28.75 8.02
CA ASP A 223 23.53 28.76 9.49
C ASP A 223 22.23 28.23 10.11
N GLY A 224 22.30 27.00 10.64
CA GLY A 224 21.18 26.21 11.15
C GLY A 224 20.53 26.76 12.43
N ASN A 225 20.11 28.03 12.43
CA ASN A 225 19.38 28.65 13.54
C ASN A 225 18.12 29.39 13.03
N GLY A 226 17.31 28.74 12.27
CA GLY A 226 16.01 29.22 11.78
C GLY A 226 14.86 28.79 12.67
N ALA A 227 14.78 29.37 13.87
CA ALA A 227 13.52 29.39 14.60
C ALA A 227 12.47 30.15 13.77
N ALA A 228 11.35 29.51 13.50
CA ALA A 228 10.21 30.07 12.78
C ALA A 228 9.77 31.39 13.38
N GLN A 229 9.94 32.50 12.63
CA GLN A 229 9.21 33.74 12.87
C GLN A 229 8.12 33.89 11.80
N THR A 230 6.92 33.58 12.21
CA THR A 230 5.69 33.99 11.50
C THR A 230 5.58 35.51 11.58
N GLY A 231 5.70 36.14 10.41
CA GLY A 231 5.48 37.58 10.25
C GLY A 231 4.01 37.95 10.44
N ALA A 232 3.78 38.92 11.30
CA ALA A 232 2.59 39.77 11.27
C ALA A 232 3.08 41.20 11.11
N GLN A 233 2.84 41.79 9.97
CA GLN A 233 2.93 43.23 9.71
C GLN A 233 1.84 43.96 10.47
N GLY A 234 2.20 44.95 11.27
CA GLY A 234 1.29 45.90 11.88
C GLY A 234 1.99 47.22 12.06
N ASN A 235 1.56 48.18 11.29
CA ASN A 235 1.96 49.57 11.16
C ASN A 235 1.61 50.40 12.41
N GLY A 236 2.42 51.38 12.80
CA GLY A 236 1.87 52.54 13.53
C GLY A 236 2.69 53.12 14.70
N GLN A 237 3.45 54.16 14.40
CA GLN A 237 3.63 55.43 15.13
C GLN A 237 4.27 55.48 16.55
N GLN A 238 5.39 56.21 16.52
CA GLN A 238 5.98 57.14 17.47
C GLN A 238 5.25 57.46 18.77
N ALA A 239 5.98 57.40 19.90
CA ALA A 239 6.21 58.50 20.84
C ALA A 239 7.05 58.01 22.04
N SER A 240 8.20 58.64 22.26
CA SER A 240 8.92 58.80 23.58
C SER A 240 8.33 60.02 24.29
N PRO A 241 8.67 60.39 25.52
CA PRO A 241 9.62 59.84 26.51
C PRO A 241 9.19 59.92 27.99
N ALA A 242 10.08 59.55 28.85
CA ALA A 242 10.37 60.07 30.25
C ALA A 242 9.76 59.31 31.43
N GLY A 243 10.64 58.99 32.36
CA GLY A 243 10.47 59.33 33.79
C GLY A 243 10.71 58.19 34.78
N SER A 244 11.91 58.16 35.31
CA SER A 244 12.27 58.21 36.75
C SER A 244 11.92 57.04 37.70
N GLN A 245 13.00 56.44 38.25
CA GLN A 245 13.26 56.28 39.72
C GLN A 245 12.28 55.37 40.51
N THR A 246 12.64 54.47 41.37
CA THR A 246 13.63 54.41 42.48
C THR A 246 13.53 53.01 43.10
N ALA A 247 14.68 52.45 43.45
CA ALA A 247 15.13 51.98 44.75
C ALA A 247 14.31 50.98 45.59
N GLY A 248 15.05 50.02 46.13
CA GLY A 248 14.76 49.35 47.41
C GLY A 248 14.81 47.85 47.34
N SER A 249 15.86 47.20 47.63
CA SER A 249 16.42 46.84 48.95
C SER A 249 15.99 45.46 49.42
N ALA A 250 16.98 44.59 49.48
CA ALA A 250 17.36 43.67 50.56
C ALA A 250 16.35 42.57 51.05
N GLY A 251 16.90 41.37 51.18
CA GLY A 251 16.35 40.32 52.04
C GLY A 251 16.99 38.96 51.85
N THR A 252 18.09 38.81 52.56
CA THR A 252 18.74 37.58 53.00
C THR A 252 17.84 36.47 53.51
N GLY A 253 18.26 35.22 53.31
CA GLY A 253 17.71 34.08 54.05
C GLY A 253 18.28 32.72 53.62
N GLN A 254 19.29 32.31 54.34
CA GLN A 254 19.94 31.00 54.43
C GLN A 254 19.03 29.88 54.92
N GLY A 255 19.47 28.62 54.64
CA GLY A 255 19.11 27.41 55.38
C GLY A 255 19.08 26.15 54.53
N SER A 256 20.18 25.43 54.34
CA SER A 256 20.68 24.21 54.99
C SER A 256 19.75 23.02 54.98
N SER A 257 20.33 22.00 54.39
CA SER A 257 20.11 20.55 54.42
C SER A 257 19.67 19.96 55.77
N PRO A 258 19.31 18.71 55.89
CA PRO A 258 20.07 17.54 55.37
C PRO A 258 19.38 16.69 54.29
#